data_0430a03d3adc1b0a57860658c995be49
#
_entry.id   0430a03d3adc1b0a57860658c995be49
#
_cell.length_a   1.000
_cell.length_b   1.000
_cell.length_c   1.000
_cell.angle_alpha   90.00
_cell.angle_beta   90.00
_cell.angle_gamma   90.00
#
_symmetry.space_group_name_H-M   'P 1'
#
loop_
_entity.id
_entity.type
_entity.pdbx_description
1 polymer ?
#
loop_
_entity_poly.entity_id
_entity_poly.type
_entity_poly.pdbx_seq_one_letter_code
_entity_poly.pdbx_strand_id
1 'polypeptide(L)'
;MAVIESVYARQILDSRGNPTVEVVLDTEDGAQGLGLVPSGASTGEAEAWERRDGDKSVYQGKGVLNAVKAVNEEIAPKVIGMDASDQRALDEVMIELDGTPNKGRLGANAILGVSLAALYASAESAGQPLYRYIGGTNGHILPVPNMNIMNGGAHADFATDIQEYMISPYGFDTYSEALRAGVEVYHTLKNVLKKEGLNTGLGDEGGFAPKMKSNKDSLNYIMDAISAAGYEPGKQIGISLDVASSEFYNKETGKYHFEGDDREAGYMLDFYENLINEYPIVSIEDPFQEEGWEDWAAITSKLGDRLQFVGDDLLVTNPARLAKGIELGAANSLLVKLNQIGTVTETLDAIELATKNGFTSMVSHRSGETPDTTISDLAVAKNTGQIKTGAPARGERIAKYNRLLEIEEELGSTAQYAGYSAFKACKKYIAE
;
A
#
# COMPACT_ATOMS: atom_id res chain seq x y z
N MET A 1 -6.02 -24.91 19.82
CA MET A 1 -5.39 -23.69 20.42
C MET A 1 -3.97 -23.65 19.93
N ALA A 2 -3.62 -22.59 19.23
CA ALA A 2 -2.26 -22.38 18.73
C ALA A 2 -1.40 -21.74 19.83
N VAL A 3 -1.07 -22.50 20.89
CA VAL A 3 -0.30 -21.99 22.03
C VAL A 3 1.10 -21.68 21.57
N ILE A 4 1.58 -20.47 21.82
CA ILE A 4 2.90 -19.99 21.41
C ILE A 4 3.97 -20.70 22.25
N GLU A 5 4.83 -21.48 21.61
CA GLU A 5 5.96 -22.19 22.24
C GLU A 5 7.23 -21.33 22.19
N SER A 6 7.50 -20.71 21.04
CA SER A 6 8.69 -19.88 20.87
C SER A 6 8.44 -18.67 19.98
N VAL A 7 9.20 -17.59 20.22
CA VAL A 7 9.27 -16.40 19.36
C VAL A 7 10.71 -15.98 19.24
N TYR A 8 11.19 -15.83 18.01
CA TYR A 8 12.56 -15.42 17.72
C TYR A 8 12.63 -14.45 16.56
N ALA A 9 13.31 -13.34 16.74
CA ALA A 9 13.55 -12.34 15.70
C ALA A 9 15.00 -12.32 15.24
N ARG A 10 15.19 -11.95 13.98
CA ARG A 10 16.50 -11.66 13.38
C ARG A 10 16.41 -10.49 12.40
N GLN A 11 17.57 -9.91 12.14
CA GLN A 11 17.72 -8.91 11.10
C GLN A 11 17.89 -9.59 9.74
N ILE A 12 17.12 -9.17 8.75
CA ILE A 12 17.24 -9.57 7.36
C ILE A 12 17.37 -8.32 6.47
N LEU A 13 17.42 -8.47 5.14
CA LEU A 13 17.46 -7.35 4.19
C LEU A 13 16.13 -7.22 3.44
N ASP A 14 15.70 -5.98 3.24
CA ASP A 14 14.60 -5.63 2.35
C ASP A 14 15.04 -5.56 0.88
N SER A 15 14.11 -5.29 -0.04
CA SER A 15 14.34 -5.19 -1.50
C SER A 15 15.31 -4.07 -1.91
N ARG A 16 15.59 -3.12 -1.02
CA ARG A 16 16.57 -2.05 -1.22
C ARG A 16 17.94 -2.38 -0.61
N GLY A 17 18.09 -3.56 0.01
CA GLY A 17 19.29 -3.95 0.75
C GLY A 17 19.44 -3.27 2.11
N ASN A 18 18.39 -2.65 2.63
CA ASN A 18 18.39 -2.11 3.99
C ASN A 18 17.94 -3.18 5.00
N PRO A 19 18.45 -3.17 6.24
CA PRO A 19 17.99 -4.04 7.29
C PRO A 19 16.51 -3.89 7.59
N THR A 20 15.84 -5.03 7.85
CA THR A 20 14.49 -5.10 8.40
C THR A 20 14.34 -6.28 9.34
N VAL A 21 13.16 -6.43 9.97
CA VAL A 21 12.90 -7.44 10.99
C VAL A 21 12.18 -8.65 10.37
N GLU A 22 12.67 -9.83 10.68
CA GLU A 22 11.98 -11.12 10.51
C GLU A 22 11.70 -11.70 11.88
N VAL A 23 10.48 -12.20 12.09
CA VAL A 23 10.08 -12.95 13.30
C VAL A 23 9.60 -14.33 12.91
N VAL A 24 10.11 -15.34 13.60
CA VAL A 24 9.62 -16.73 13.55
C VAL A 24 8.86 -17.00 14.84
N LEU A 25 7.67 -17.56 14.74
CA LEU A 25 6.85 -17.96 15.88
C LEU A 25 6.42 -19.41 15.67
N ASP A 26 6.73 -20.26 16.66
CA ASP A 26 6.32 -21.66 16.68
C ASP A 26 5.22 -21.87 17.73
N THR A 27 4.33 -22.81 17.47
CA THR A 27 3.25 -23.20 18.37
C THR A 27 3.42 -24.65 18.85
N GLU A 28 2.86 -25.00 20.02
CA GLU A 28 2.94 -26.35 20.62
C GLU A 28 2.35 -27.46 19.72
N ASP A 29 1.44 -27.12 18.81
CA ASP A 29 0.87 -28.06 17.84
C ASP A 29 1.72 -28.22 16.56
N GLY A 30 2.87 -27.54 16.50
CA GLY A 30 3.87 -27.67 15.45
C GLY A 30 3.65 -26.71 14.26
N ALA A 31 2.66 -25.80 14.33
CA ALA A 31 2.51 -24.76 13.33
C ALA A 31 3.58 -23.67 13.50
N GLN A 32 4.02 -23.09 12.39
CA GLN A 32 5.03 -22.03 12.37
C GLN A 32 4.52 -20.81 11.58
N GLY A 33 4.75 -19.63 12.10
CA GLY A 33 4.47 -18.37 11.41
C GLY A 33 5.73 -17.56 11.19
N LEU A 34 5.79 -16.91 10.02
CA LEU A 34 6.88 -16.03 9.61
C LEU A 34 6.35 -14.62 9.41
N GLY A 35 6.82 -13.66 10.19
CA GLY A 35 6.50 -12.23 10.06
C GLY A 35 7.65 -11.48 9.43
N LEU A 36 7.50 -11.00 8.19
CA LEU A 36 8.47 -10.19 7.47
C LEU A 36 7.97 -8.75 7.37
N VAL A 37 8.72 -7.81 7.93
CA VAL A 37 8.25 -6.42 8.06
C VAL A 37 8.76 -5.55 6.92
N PRO A 38 7.86 -4.88 6.15
CA PRO A 38 8.26 -3.92 5.13
C PRO A 38 8.67 -2.58 5.74
N SER A 39 9.34 -1.73 4.93
CA SER A 39 9.86 -0.42 5.36
C SER A 39 9.61 0.66 4.30
N GLY A 40 9.13 1.83 4.69
CA GLY A 40 8.92 2.97 3.79
C GLY A 40 10.22 3.70 3.42
N ALA A 41 10.21 4.41 2.26
CA ALA A 41 11.22 5.41 1.91
C ALA A 41 10.77 6.80 2.38
N SER A 42 9.58 7.22 1.97
CA SER A 42 8.83 8.33 2.53
C SER A 42 7.94 7.81 3.67
N THR A 43 7.80 8.59 4.73
CA THR A 43 6.98 8.21 5.89
C THR A 43 6.21 9.43 6.37
N GLY A 44 4.88 9.30 6.54
CA GLY A 44 4.05 10.33 7.16
C GLY A 44 4.47 10.59 8.61
N GLU A 45 4.40 11.83 9.06
CA GLU A 45 4.79 12.21 10.44
C GLU A 45 3.97 11.48 11.51
N ALA A 46 2.76 11.06 11.18
CA ALA A 46 1.84 10.37 12.09
C ALA A 46 1.96 8.84 12.07
N GLU A 47 2.85 8.26 11.25
CA GLU A 47 3.09 6.81 11.24
C GLU A 47 3.61 6.29 12.59
N ALA A 48 3.31 5.04 12.90
CA ALA A 48 3.93 4.33 14.00
C ALA A 48 5.45 4.21 13.79
N TRP A 49 6.22 4.32 14.88
CA TRP A 49 7.66 4.51 14.82
C TRP A 49 8.41 3.23 14.43
N GLU A 50 9.07 3.27 13.27
CA GLU A 50 10.03 2.23 12.88
C GLU A 50 11.33 2.40 13.66
N ARG A 51 11.66 1.44 14.52
CA ARG A 51 12.85 1.51 15.37
C ARG A 51 14.11 1.14 14.58
N ARG A 52 15.01 2.11 14.45
CA ARG A 52 16.33 1.98 13.83
C ARG A 52 17.42 2.17 14.87
N ASP A 53 18.61 1.54 14.65
CA ASP A 53 19.70 1.57 15.63
C ASP A 53 20.39 2.94 15.67
N GLY A 54 20.42 3.68 14.56
CA GLY A 54 21.01 5.03 14.46
C GLY A 54 22.54 5.05 14.42
N ASP A 55 23.22 3.92 14.57
CA ASP A 55 24.68 3.84 14.47
C ASP A 55 25.12 3.94 13.00
N LYS A 56 25.61 5.11 12.63
CA LYS A 56 26.03 5.40 11.25
C LYS A 56 27.21 4.55 10.76
N SER A 57 27.95 3.89 11.64
CA SER A 57 29.05 2.99 11.28
C SER A 57 28.56 1.63 10.77
N VAL A 58 27.28 1.28 11.06
CA VAL A 58 26.65 0.01 10.70
C VAL A 58 25.40 0.29 9.85
N TYR A 59 25.36 -0.21 8.61
CA TYR A 59 24.28 0.05 7.66
C TYR A 59 23.85 1.52 7.56
N GLN A 60 24.78 2.45 7.72
CA GLN A 60 24.53 3.90 7.68
C GLN A 60 23.46 4.38 8.69
N GLY A 61 23.33 3.69 9.82
CA GLY A 61 22.34 3.98 10.86
C GLY A 61 21.02 3.25 10.70
N LYS A 62 20.84 2.45 9.63
CA LYS A 62 19.60 1.76 9.31
C LYS A 62 19.46 0.36 9.93
N GLY A 63 20.39 -0.08 10.79
CA GLY A 63 20.30 -1.33 11.54
C GLY A 63 19.01 -1.45 12.34
N VAL A 64 18.55 -2.68 12.63
CA VAL A 64 17.32 -2.96 13.39
C VAL A 64 17.57 -3.91 14.58
N LEU A 65 18.82 -4.03 15.04
CA LEU A 65 19.16 -4.93 16.14
C LEU A 65 18.47 -4.55 17.46
N ASN A 66 18.18 -3.25 17.68
CA ASN A 66 17.41 -2.81 18.84
C ASN A 66 15.95 -3.26 18.77
N ALA A 67 15.33 -3.32 17.58
CA ALA A 67 14.01 -3.88 17.39
C ALA A 67 14.02 -5.42 17.56
N VAL A 68 15.02 -6.09 16.99
CA VAL A 68 15.25 -7.55 17.20
C VAL A 68 15.40 -7.87 18.67
N LYS A 69 16.18 -7.08 19.42
CA LYS A 69 16.35 -7.24 20.87
C LYS A 69 15.03 -7.03 21.62
N ALA A 70 14.22 -6.04 21.23
CA ALA A 70 12.92 -5.81 21.82
C ALA A 70 11.99 -7.03 21.63
N VAL A 71 12.01 -7.68 20.47
CA VAL A 71 11.25 -8.93 20.27
C VAL A 71 11.78 -10.04 21.18
N ASN A 72 13.09 -10.32 21.13
CA ASN A 72 13.66 -11.49 21.79
C ASN A 72 13.67 -11.40 23.32
N GLU A 73 13.90 -10.20 23.87
CA GLU A 73 14.11 -10.03 25.32
C GLU A 73 12.89 -9.45 26.05
N GLU A 74 12.00 -8.73 25.36
CA GLU A 74 10.87 -8.05 26.00
C GLU A 74 9.51 -8.61 25.56
N ILE A 75 9.25 -8.76 24.23
CA ILE A 75 7.96 -9.23 23.73
C ILE A 75 7.83 -10.73 23.90
N ALA A 76 8.79 -11.53 23.45
CA ALA A 76 8.73 -13.00 23.50
C ALA A 76 8.39 -13.55 24.89
N PRO A 77 9.02 -13.10 26.00
CA PRO A 77 8.68 -13.56 27.33
C PRO A 77 7.25 -13.24 27.79
N LYS A 78 6.57 -12.29 27.13
CA LYS A 78 5.20 -11.87 27.45
C LYS A 78 4.14 -12.63 26.68
N VAL A 79 4.48 -13.06 25.44
CA VAL A 79 3.51 -13.71 24.54
C VAL A 79 3.65 -15.24 24.50
N ILE A 80 4.78 -15.80 24.90
CA ILE A 80 4.94 -17.26 25.05
C ILE A 80 3.90 -17.79 26.05
N GLY A 81 3.19 -18.87 25.67
CA GLY A 81 2.09 -19.45 26.42
C GLY A 81 0.71 -18.84 26.12
N MET A 82 0.63 -17.73 25.35
CA MET A 82 -0.63 -17.21 24.84
C MET A 82 -1.14 -18.04 23.66
N ASP A 83 -2.43 -17.94 23.37
CA ASP A 83 -3.01 -18.50 22.15
C ASP A 83 -2.80 -17.52 20.97
N ALA A 84 -2.00 -17.89 19.99
CA ALA A 84 -1.72 -17.07 18.82
C ALA A 84 -3.02 -16.75 18.02
N SER A 85 -4.05 -17.60 18.13
CA SER A 85 -5.33 -17.38 17.45
C SER A 85 -6.16 -16.25 18.08
N ASP A 86 -5.85 -15.82 19.31
CA ASP A 86 -6.42 -14.59 19.90
C ASP A 86 -5.56 -13.38 19.52
N GLN A 87 -5.60 -13.06 18.23
CA GLN A 87 -4.82 -11.95 17.63
C GLN A 87 -5.02 -10.63 18.38
N ARG A 88 -6.24 -10.33 18.82
CA ARG A 88 -6.55 -9.06 19.51
C ARG A 88 -5.87 -8.98 20.87
N ALA A 89 -5.97 -10.04 21.69
CA ALA A 89 -5.32 -10.08 22.98
C ALA A 89 -3.79 -10.03 22.85
N LEU A 90 -3.22 -10.71 21.84
CA LEU A 90 -1.80 -10.68 21.54
C LEU A 90 -1.32 -9.27 21.18
N ASP A 91 -2.00 -8.60 20.25
CA ASP A 91 -1.64 -7.26 19.80
C ASP A 91 -1.79 -6.24 20.94
N GLU A 92 -2.84 -6.35 21.78
CA GLU A 92 -3.07 -5.48 22.92
C GLU A 92 -1.97 -5.60 23.99
N VAL A 93 -1.53 -6.82 24.30
CA VAL A 93 -0.38 -7.06 25.22
C VAL A 93 0.88 -6.35 24.71
N MET A 94 1.14 -6.36 23.40
CA MET A 94 2.31 -5.71 22.83
C MET A 94 2.18 -4.17 22.82
N ILE A 95 0.98 -3.66 22.55
CA ILE A 95 0.69 -2.21 22.59
C ILE A 95 0.83 -1.70 24.03
N GLU A 96 0.26 -2.38 25.00
CA GLU A 96 0.39 -2.03 26.44
C GLU A 96 1.85 -2.13 26.91
N LEU A 97 2.58 -3.14 26.47
CA LEU A 97 4.00 -3.31 26.78
C LEU A 97 4.83 -2.14 26.22
N ASP A 98 4.53 -1.65 25.01
CA ASP A 98 5.18 -0.46 24.45
C ASP A 98 4.83 0.79 25.28
N GLY A 99 3.56 1.02 25.55
CA GLY A 99 3.04 2.10 26.39
C GLY A 99 3.20 3.50 25.79
N THR A 100 3.57 3.63 24.52
CA THR A 100 3.66 4.94 23.81
C THR A 100 2.60 5.04 22.70
N PRO A 101 2.12 6.25 22.37
CA PRO A 101 1.04 6.42 21.39
C PRO A 101 1.39 5.92 19.98
N ASN A 102 2.68 5.97 19.60
CA ASN A 102 3.18 5.64 18.27
C ASN A 102 4.11 4.42 18.24
N LYS A 103 4.06 3.56 19.29
CA LYS A 103 4.93 2.37 19.40
C LYS A 103 6.43 2.69 19.37
N GLY A 104 6.80 3.87 19.93
CA GLY A 104 8.16 4.40 19.85
C GLY A 104 9.17 3.71 20.75
N ARG A 105 8.74 2.98 21.80
CA ARG A 105 9.64 2.32 22.74
C ARG A 105 10.18 0.99 22.21
N LEU A 106 9.30 0.08 21.81
CA LEU A 106 9.68 -1.22 21.25
C LEU A 106 9.97 -1.13 19.75
N GLY A 107 9.21 -0.31 19.05
CA GLY A 107 9.21 -0.13 17.62
C GLY A 107 8.04 -0.85 16.94
N ALA A 108 7.35 -0.15 16.04
CA ALA A 108 6.26 -0.73 15.27
C ALA A 108 6.71 -1.94 14.43
N ASN A 109 7.95 -1.93 13.95
CA ASN A 109 8.55 -3.05 13.23
C ASN A 109 8.75 -4.30 14.11
N ALA A 110 9.11 -4.14 15.38
CA ALA A 110 9.19 -5.26 16.34
C ALA A 110 7.80 -5.85 16.61
N ILE A 111 6.83 -4.98 16.89
CA ILE A 111 5.44 -5.38 17.21
C ILE A 111 4.79 -6.05 16.01
N LEU A 112 4.85 -5.43 14.84
CA LEU A 112 4.24 -5.97 13.62
C LEU A 112 4.85 -7.33 13.23
N GLY A 113 6.16 -7.50 13.40
CA GLY A 113 6.82 -8.78 13.12
C GLY A 113 6.18 -9.94 13.91
N VAL A 114 5.93 -9.75 15.21
CA VAL A 114 5.26 -10.74 16.05
C VAL A 114 3.79 -10.89 15.70
N SER A 115 3.08 -9.80 15.46
CA SER A 115 1.67 -9.78 15.07
C SER A 115 1.42 -10.58 13.77
N LEU A 116 2.28 -10.39 12.74
CA LEU A 116 2.23 -11.14 11.49
C LEU A 116 2.60 -12.62 11.69
N ALA A 117 3.67 -12.91 12.46
CA ALA A 117 4.08 -14.29 12.71
C ALA A 117 2.98 -15.09 13.41
N ALA A 118 2.30 -14.48 14.40
CA ALA A 118 1.17 -15.09 15.09
C ALA A 118 -0.01 -15.36 14.14
N LEU A 119 -0.31 -14.40 13.23
CA LEU A 119 -1.35 -14.56 12.22
C LEU A 119 -1.09 -15.76 11.30
N TYR A 120 0.14 -15.90 10.80
CA TYR A 120 0.53 -17.02 9.95
C TYR A 120 0.50 -18.36 10.69
N ALA A 121 1.07 -18.44 11.91
CA ALA A 121 1.04 -19.64 12.72
C ALA A 121 -0.39 -20.09 13.03
N SER A 122 -1.29 -19.14 13.29
CA SER A 122 -2.70 -19.43 13.56
C SER A 122 -3.43 -19.96 12.32
N ALA A 123 -3.15 -19.43 11.14
CA ALA A 123 -3.70 -19.90 9.88
C ALA A 123 -3.21 -21.33 9.58
N GLU A 124 -1.93 -21.61 9.79
CA GLU A 124 -1.33 -22.94 9.63
C GLU A 124 -1.92 -23.95 10.63
N SER A 125 -2.00 -23.59 11.91
CA SER A 125 -2.64 -24.40 12.95
C SER A 125 -4.10 -24.75 12.61
N ALA A 126 -4.81 -23.80 11.99
CA ALA A 126 -6.18 -24.01 11.52
C ALA A 126 -6.27 -24.80 10.20
N GLY A 127 -5.15 -25.11 9.54
CA GLY A 127 -5.11 -25.76 8.23
C GLY A 127 -5.78 -24.96 7.13
N GLN A 128 -5.72 -23.64 7.20
CA GLN A 128 -6.37 -22.72 6.26
C GLN A 128 -5.36 -21.80 5.56
N PRO A 129 -5.53 -21.50 4.26
CA PRO A 129 -4.79 -20.44 3.62
C PRO A 129 -5.14 -19.10 4.28
N LEU A 130 -4.16 -18.17 4.30
CA LEU A 130 -4.24 -16.94 5.09
C LEU A 130 -5.48 -16.10 4.77
N TYR A 131 -5.83 -15.93 3.48
CA TYR A 131 -7.03 -15.15 3.11
C TYR A 131 -8.33 -15.73 3.66
N ARG A 132 -8.44 -17.08 3.77
CA ARG A 132 -9.61 -17.73 4.39
C ARG A 132 -9.61 -17.62 5.90
N TYR A 133 -8.44 -17.72 6.52
CA TYR A 133 -8.31 -17.55 7.97
C TYR A 133 -8.77 -16.15 8.39
N ILE A 134 -8.32 -15.10 7.71
CA ILE A 134 -8.70 -13.71 8.00
C ILE A 134 -10.14 -13.39 7.58
N GLY A 135 -10.54 -13.83 6.39
CA GLY A 135 -11.81 -13.43 5.73
C GLY A 135 -12.98 -14.37 6.00
N GLY A 136 -12.72 -15.56 6.57
CA GLY A 136 -13.73 -16.59 6.72
C GLY A 136 -14.29 -17.06 5.37
N THR A 137 -15.57 -17.36 5.34
CA THR A 137 -16.25 -17.89 4.13
C THR A 137 -16.54 -16.81 3.07
N ASN A 138 -16.36 -15.52 3.40
CA ASN A 138 -16.74 -14.41 2.51
C ASN A 138 -15.58 -13.79 1.73
N GLY A 139 -14.32 -14.16 2.00
CA GLY A 139 -13.17 -13.68 1.24
C GLY A 139 -13.09 -14.34 -0.14
N HIS A 140 -13.50 -13.64 -1.22
CA HIS A 140 -13.56 -14.21 -2.57
C HIS A 140 -13.38 -13.17 -3.70
N ILE A 141 -13.22 -11.88 -3.37
CA ILE A 141 -13.08 -10.82 -4.37
C ILE A 141 -11.60 -10.56 -4.64
N LEU A 142 -11.15 -10.85 -5.87
CA LEU A 142 -9.82 -10.53 -6.35
C LEU A 142 -9.72 -9.02 -6.61
N PRO A 143 -8.69 -8.34 -6.08
CA PRO A 143 -8.56 -6.88 -6.20
C PRO A 143 -8.10 -6.44 -7.60
N VAL A 144 -8.50 -5.25 -8.01
CA VAL A 144 -7.89 -4.54 -9.14
C VAL A 144 -6.47 -4.14 -8.74
N PRO A 145 -5.43 -4.55 -9.50
CA PRO A 145 -4.07 -4.12 -9.24
C PRO A 145 -3.82 -2.71 -9.78
N ASN A 146 -3.49 -1.77 -8.89
CA ASN A 146 -2.98 -0.46 -9.26
C ASN A 146 -1.46 -0.57 -9.43
N MET A 147 -1.01 -0.70 -10.69
CA MET A 147 0.39 -1.03 -11.01
C MET A 147 1.19 0.24 -11.26
N ASN A 148 2.15 0.56 -10.41
CA ASN A 148 3.06 1.70 -10.60
C ASN A 148 4.04 1.41 -11.73
N ILE A 149 3.76 1.89 -12.94
CA ILE A 149 4.56 1.61 -14.15
C ILE A 149 5.50 2.76 -14.53
N MET A 150 5.32 3.95 -13.94
CA MET A 150 6.21 5.09 -14.15
C MET A 150 6.35 5.90 -12.86
N ASN A 151 7.59 6.22 -12.50
CA ASN A 151 7.96 6.91 -11.27
C ASN A 151 8.42 8.34 -11.54
N GLY A 152 8.06 9.21 -10.61
CA GLY A 152 8.58 10.58 -10.44
C GLY A 152 8.86 10.86 -8.97
N GLY A 153 8.73 12.12 -8.54
CA GLY A 153 8.90 12.53 -7.15
C GLY A 153 10.18 11.98 -6.51
N ALA A 154 10.11 11.69 -5.22
CA ALA A 154 11.21 11.12 -4.46
C ALA A 154 11.66 9.72 -4.96
N HIS A 155 10.78 8.98 -5.65
CA HIS A 155 11.09 7.66 -6.22
C HIS A 155 11.96 7.71 -7.49
N ALA A 156 12.18 8.89 -8.09
CA ALA A 156 12.92 9.07 -9.34
C ALA A 156 13.71 10.39 -9.38
N ASP A 157 14.32 10.80 -8.27
CA ASP A 157 15.09 12.05 -8.15
C ASP A 157 14.35 13.28 -8.72
N PHE A 158 13.03 13.36 -8.47
CA PHE A 158 12.13 14.42 -8.97
C PHE A 158 12.18 14.60 -10.48
N ALA A 159 12.18 13.47 -11.22
CA ALA A 159 12.03 13.47 -12.68
C ALA A 159 10.71 14.11 -13.16
N THR A 160 9.67 14.03 -12.34
CA THR A 160 8.40 14.79 -12.34
C THR A 160 8.03 15.07 -10.89
N ASP A 161 7.06 15.97 -10.63
CA ASP A 161 6.62 16.24 -9.24
C ASP A 161 5.72 15.10 -8.72
N ILE A 162 4.80 14.57 -9.54
CA ILE A 162 3.94 13.44 -9.20
C ILE A 162 4.80 12.20 -9.03
N GLN A 163 4.65 11.50 -7.88
CA GLN A 163 5.54 10.41 -7.47
C GLN A 163 5.29 9.10 -8.21
N GLU A 164 4.01 8.72 -8.42
CA GLU A 164 3.66 7.46 -9.07
C GLU A 164 2.55 7.63 -10.09
N TYR A 165 2.76 7.01 -11.23
CA TYR A 165 1.76 6.88 -12.30
C TYR A 165 1.42 5.41 -12.45
N MET A 166 0.20 5.05 -12.05
CA MET A 166 -0.30 3.69 -12.03
C MET A 166 -1.32 3.45 -13.13
N ILE A 167 -1.39 2.22 -13.63
CA ILE A 167 -2.50 1.72 -14.42
C ILE A 167 -3.40 0.82 -13.57
N SER A 168 -4.70 0.89 -13.82
CA SER A 168 -5.74 0.14 -13.11
C SER A 168 -6.59 -0.63 -14.13
N PRO A 169 -6.28 -1.91 -14.40
CA PRO A 169 -6.98 -2.72 -15.40
C PRO A 169 -8.28 -3.31 -14.84
N TYR A 170 -9.32 -2.51 -14.74
CA TYR A 170 -10.62 -2.90 -14.15
C TYR A 170 -11.63 -3.48 -15.15
N GLY A 171 -11.45 -3.28 -16.45
CA GLY A 171 -12.42 -3.68 -17.49
C GLY A 171 -12.19 -5.11 -18.00
N PHE A 172 -12.05 -6.07 -17.09
CA PHE A 172 -11.82 -7.50 -17.38
C PHE A 172 -12.72 -8.37 -16.49
N ASP A 173 -12.94 -9.61 -16.91
CA ASP A 173 -13.79 -10.55 -16.18
C ASP A 173 -13.04 -11.30 -15.07
N THR A 174 -11.71 -11.48 -15.21
CA THR A 174 -10.87 -12.23 -14.28
C THR A 174 -9.62 -11.43 -13.88
N TYR A 175 -9.07 -11.76 -12.70
CA TYR A 175 -7.82 -11.18 -12.25
C TYR A 175 -6.65 -11.54 -13.19
N SER A 176 -6.59 -12.79 -13.64
CA SER A 176 -5.54 -13.26 -14.54
C SER A 176 -5.52 -12.51 -15.88
N GLU A 177 -6.70 -12.16 -16.45
CA GLU A 177 -6.77 -11.31 -17.66
C GLU A 177 -6.34 -9.87 -17.38
N ALA A 178 -6.75 -9.31 -16.25
CA ALA A 178 -6.34 -7.97 -15.82
C ALA A 178 -4.82 -7.87 -15.59
N LEU A 179 -4.24 -8.88 -14.93
CA LEU A 179 -2.80 -8.97 -14.73
C LEU A 179 -2.04 -9.06 -16.06
N ARG A 180 -2.49 -9.93 -16.97
CA ARG A 180 -1.92 -10.03 -18.33
C ARG A 180 -1.92 -8.68 -19.04
N ALA A 181 -3.06 -8.01 -19.05
CA ALA A 181 -3.19 -6.71 -19.69
C ALA A 181 -2.20 -5.67 -19.10
N GLY A 182 -2.09 -5.62 -17.77
CA GLY A 182 -1.12 -4.74 -17.11
C GLY A 182 0.33 -5.04 -17.49
N VAL A 183 0.72 -6.31 -17.58
CA VAL A 183 2.06 -6.76 -18.02
C VAL A 183 2.31 -6.36 -19.48
N GLU A 184 1.34 -6.57 -20.37
CA GLU A 184 1.45 -6.21 -21.78
C GLU A 184 1.61 -4.69 -21.97
N VAL A 185 0.87 -3.88 -21.22
CA VAL A 185 1.02 -2.41 -21.21
C VAL A 185 2.40 -2.00 -20.67
N TYR A 186 2.87 -2.61 -19.58
CA TYR A 186 4.17 -2.33 -19.02
C TYR A 186 5.32 -2.58 -20.00
N HIS A 187 5.30 -3.72 -20.72
CA HIS A 187 6.29 -4.01 -21.74
C HIS A 187 6.17 -3.09 -22.97
N THR A 188 4.95 -2.73 -23.34
CA THR A 188 4.70 -1.78 -24.44
C THR A 188 5.22 -0.40 -24.08
N LEU A 189 5.00 0.08 -22.84
CA LEU A 189 5.54 1.35 -22.34
C LEU A 189 7.07 1.37 -22.43
N LYS A 190 7.75 0.26 -22.05
CA LYS A 190 9.20 0.15 -22.21
C LYS A 190 9.66 0.37 -23.64
N ASN A 191 8.92 -0.19 -24.61
CA ASN A 191 9.25 -0.05 -26.01
C ASN A 191 8.98 1.37 -26.53
N VAL A 192 7.87 2.00 -26.10
CA VAL A 192 7.53 3.39 -26.42
C VAL A 192 8.64 4.33 -25.91
N LEU A 193 9.02 4.21 -24.62
CA LEU A 193 10.08 5.03 -24.02
C LEU A 193 11.43 4.86 -24.73
N LYS A 194 11.81 3.62 -25.06
CA LYS A 194 13.06 3.35 -25.81
C LYS A 194 13.07 3.98 -27.19
N LYS A 195 11.94 3.97 -27.91
CA LYS A 195 11.80 4.57 -29.23
C LYS A 195 12.04 6.08 -29.19
N GLU A 196 11.61 6.73 -28.12
CA GLU A 196 11.84 8.16 -27.86
C GLU A 196 13.22 8.46 -27.27
N GLY A 197 14.09 7.44 -27.11
CA GLY A 197 15.43 7.61 -26.56
C GLY A 197 15.48 7.85 -25.04
N LEU A 198 14.38 7.58 -24.34
CA LEU A 198 14.25 7.77 -22.89
C LEU A 198 14.83 6.58 -22.11
N ASN A 199 15.29 6.88 -20.88
CA ASN A 199 15.81 5.85 -19.98
C ASN A 199 14.68 4.92 -19.53
N THR A 200 14.97 3.61 -19.48
CA THR A 200 14.07 2.57 -18.98
C THR A 200 14.64 1.85 -17.75
N GLY A 201 15.47 2.55 -16.96
CA GLY A 201 15.88 2.13 -15.62
C GLY A 201 14.67 2.09 -14.70
N LEU A 202 14.73 1.21 -13.70
CA LEU A 202 13.62 0.97 -12.77
C LEU A 202 13.85 1.72 -11.46
N GLY A 203 12.78 2.32 -10.93
CA GLY A 203 12.70 2.80 -9.57
C GLY A 203 12.57 1.65 -8.55
N ASP A 204 12.47 1.99 -7.27
CA ASP A 204 12.37 1.03 -6.16
C ASP A 204 11.18 0.09 -6.27
N GLU A 205 10.10 0.54 -6.89
CA GLU A 205 8.85 -0.21 -7.06
C GLU A 205 8.70 -0.86 -8.44
N GLY A 206 9.74 -0.78 -9.28
CA GLY A 206 9.79 -1.43 -10.58
C GLY A 206 9.21 -0.60 -11.74
N GLY A 207 8.64 0.57 -11.50
CA GLY A 207 8.23 1.53 -12.54
C GLY A 207 9.43 2.16 -13.24
N PHE A 208 9.26 2.59 -14.50
CA PHE A 208 10.31 3.30 -15.24
C PHE A 208 10.49 4.72 -14.70
N ALA A 209 11.74 5.20 -14.65
CA ALA A 209 12.09 6.52 -14.11
C ALA A 209 12.83 7.39 -15.16
N PRO A 210 12.22 7.72 -16.32
CA PRO A 210 12.83 8.63 -17.29
C PRO A 210 12.64 10.09 -16.83
N LYS A 211 13.58 10.95 -17.21
CA LYS A 211 13.39 12.41 -17.06
C LYS A 211 12.34 12.90 -18.05
N MET A 212 11.31 13.53 -17.53
CA MET A 212 10.20 14.12 -18.31
C MET A 212 10.30 15.65 -18.29
N LYS A 213 9.61 16.31 -19.23
CA LYS A 213 9.54 17.77 -19.30
C LYS A 213 8.39 18.31 -18.45
N SER A 214 7.35 17.50 -18.24
CA SER A 214 6.18 17.86 -17.46
C SER A 214 5.51 16.59 -16.86
N ASN A 215 4.65 16.78 -15.87
CA ASN A 215 3.83 15.69 -15.31
C ASN A 215 2.90 15.07 -16.37
N LYS A 216 2.40 15.87 -17.32
CA LYS A 216 1.54 15.40 -18.40
C LYS A 216 2.24 14.51 -19.43
N ASP A 217 3.56 14.66 -19.63
CA ASP A 217 4.30 13.79 -20.55
C ASP A 217 4.23 12.33 -20.11
N SER A 218 4.33 12.06 -18.78
CA SER A 218 4.18 10.72 -18.25
C SER A 218 2.81 10.12 -18.56
N LEU A 219 1.74 10.92 -18.41
CA LEU A 219 0.37 10.49 -18.73
C LEU A 219 0.21 10.18 -20.22
N ASN A 220 0.76 11.03 -21.10
CA ASN A 220 0.70 10.82 -22.54
C ASN A 220 1.38 9.51 -22.96
N TYR A 221 2.58 9.21 -22.44
CA TYR A 221 3.26 7.96 -22.73
C TYR A 221 2.48 6.73 -22.23
N ILE A 222 1.81 6.84 -21.08
CA ILE A 222 0.96 5.77 -20.56
C ILE A 222 -0.26 5.55 -21.45
N MET A 223 -0.93 6.62 -21.89
CA MET A 223 -2.06 6.56 -22.83
C MET A 223 -1.67 5.91 -24.15
N ASP A 224 -0.52 6.31 -24.69
CA ASP A 224 0.04 5.72 -25.91
C ASP A 224 0.36 4.22 -25.71
N ALA A 225 0.93 3.86 -24.56
CA ALA A 225 1.25 2.47 -24.26
C ALA A 225 0.01 1.59 -24.10
N ILE A 226 -1.05 2.06 -23.43
CA ILE A 226 -2.33 1.34 -23.31
C ILE A 226 -2.91 1.10 -24.71
N SER A 227 -2.99 2.13 -25.54
CA SER A 227 -3.54 2.05 -26.89
C SER A 227 -2.70 1.15 -27.80
N ALA A 228 -1.36 1.27 -27.74
CA ALA A 228 -0.44 0.46 -28.54
C ALA A 228 -0.41 -1.01 -28.10
N ALA A 229 -0.75 -1.31 -26.86
CA ALA A 229 -0.94 -2.68 -26.36
C ALA A 229 -2.29 -3.30 -26.81
N GLY A 230 -3.18 -2.50 -27.44
CA GLY A 230 -4.46 -2.96 -27.97
C GLY A 230 -5.62 -2.83 -26.97
N TYR A 231 -5.46 -2.06 -25.91
CA TYR A 231 -6.49 -1.82 -24.90
C TYR A 231 -7.11 -0.42 -25.03
N GLU A 232 -8.35 -0.26 -24.54
CA GLU A 232 -9.07 1.01 -24.54
C GLU A 232 -8.84 1.79 -23.23
N PRO A 233 -8.11 2.96 -23.27
CA PRO A 233 -7.96 3.80 -22.10
C PRO A 233 -9.32 4.29 -21.58
N GLY A 234 -9.51 4.23 -20.26
CA GLY A 234 -10.75 4.68 -19.61
C GLY A 234 -11.89 3.67 -19.65
N LYS A 235 -11.83 2.65 -20.53
CA LYS A 235 -12.83 1.59 -20.59
C LYS A 235 -12.30 0.29 -20.00
N GLN A 236 -11.13 -0.15 -20.43
CA GLN A 236 -10.49 -1.36 -19.89
C GLN A 236 -9.47 -1.04 -18.82
N ILE A 237 -8.70 0.03 -19.02
CA ILE A 237 -7.60 0.44 -18.15
C ILE A 237 -7.73 1.92 -17.84
N GLY A 238 -7.84 2.26 -16.56
CA GLY A 238 -7.77 3.62 -16.05
C GLY A 238 -6.38 3.97 -15.55
N ILE A 239 -6.22 5.21 -15.11
CA ILE A 239 -4.99 5.74 -14.51
C ILE A 239 -5.26 6.08 -13.04
N SER A 240 -4.35 5.69 -12.17
CA SER A 240 -4.30 6.13 -10.78
C SER A 240 -2.98 6.86 -10.52
N LEU A 241 -3.02 7.89 -9.71
CA LEU A 241 -1.86 8.70 -9.36
C LEU A 241 -1.59 8.62 -7.87
N ASP A 242 -0.31 8.65 -7.49
CA ASP A 242 0.14 9.03 -6.17
C ASP A 242 0.96 10.31 -6.30
N VAL A 243 0.45 11.38 -5.73
CA VAL A 243 1.07 12.71 -5.86
C VAL A 243 2.12 12.91 -4.76
N ALA A 244 1.92 12.32 -3.58
CA ALA A 244 2.78 12.48 -2.41
C ALA A 244 3.10 13.96 -2.14
N SER A 245 2.08 14.81 -2.14
CA SER A 245 2.25 16.28 -2.19
C SER A 245 2.91 16.87 -0.94
N SER A 246 2.98 16.12 0.18
CA SER A 246 3.76 16.50 1.37
C SER A 246 5.25 16.67 1.05
N GLU A 247 5.79 15.92 0.07
CA GLU A 247 7.22 15.95 -0.32
C GLU A 247 7.66 17.28 -0.97
N PHE A 248 6.73 18.01 -1.58
CA PHE A 248 7.01 19.30 -2.19
C PHE A 248 6.22 20.47 -1.55
N TYR A 249 5.60 20.23 -0.38
CA TYR A 249 4.94 21.27 0.40
C TYR A 249 5.92 21.98 1.32
N ASN A 250 5.92 23.31 1.27
CA ASN A 250 6.73 24.14 2.16
C ASN A 250 5.87 24.62 3.34
N LYS A 251 6.15 24.07 4.55
CA LYS A 251 5.41 24.39 5.79
C LYS A 251 5.55 25.86 6.22
N GLU A 252 6.65 26.56 5.84
CA GLU A 252 6.86 27.96 6.20
C GLU A 252 6.04 28.93 5.35
N THR A 253 5.89 28.63 4.05
CA THR A 253 5.17 29.48 3.11
C THR A 253 3.70 29.05 2.90
N GLY A 254 3.35 27.82 3.27
CA GLY A 254 2.04 27.24 3.02
C GLY A 254 1.80 26.90 1.55
N LYS A 255 2.85 26.74 0.73
CA LYS A 255 2.76 26.53 -0.71
C LYS A 255 3.39 25.22 -1.15
N TYR A 256 2.95 24.76 -2.31
CA TYR A 256 3.48 23.59 -3.01
C TYR A 256 4.47 24.06 -4.08
N HIS A 257 5.72 23.58 -4.04
CA HIS A 257 6.68 23.82 -5.12
C HIS A 257 6.39 22.83 -6.27
N PHE A 258 5.58 23.23 -7.22
CA PHE A 258 5.01 22.36 -8.25
C PHE A 258 5.23 22.94 -9.66
N GLU A 259 5.76 22.14 -10.59
CA GLU A 259 6.14 22.52 -11.95
C GLU A 259 7.03 23.79 -11.98
N GLY A 260 7.97 23.84 -11.02
CA GLY A 260 9.00 24.90 -10.93
C GLY A 260 8.53 26.21 -10.32
N ASP A 261 7.28 26.31 -9.84
CA ASP A 261 6.72 27.49 -9.21
C ASP A 261 6.07 27.17 -7.85
N ASP A 262 5.97 28.16 -6.98
CA ASP A 262 5.27 28.06 -5.70
C ASP A 262 3.75 28.26 -5.89
N ARG A 263 2.96 27.22 -5.66
CA ARG A 263 1.53 27.15 -5.90
C ARG A 263 0.72 27.11 -4.61
N GLU A 264 -0.43 27.79 -4.61
CA GLU A 264 -1.45 27.68 -3.55
C GLU A 264 -2.30 26.42 -3.75
N ALA A 265 -2.96 25.93 -2.68
CA ALA A 265 -3.84 24.77 -2.74
C ALA A 265 -4.95 24.89 -3.79
N GLY A 266 -5.49 26.09 -3.99
CA GLY A 266 -6.49 26.35 -5.05
C GLY A 266 -6.00 26.06 -6.47
N TYR A 267 -4.72 26.36 -6.76
CA TYR A 267 -4.10 25.98 -8.05
C TYR A 267 -4.02 24.47 -8.20
N MET A 268 -3.60 23.77 -7.14
CA MET A 268 -3.51 22.30 -7.16
C MET A 268 -4.87 21.65 -7.40
N LEU A 269 -5.94 22.16 -6.77
CA LEU A 269 -7.30 21.68 -6.98
C LEU A 269 -7.72 21.83 -8.45
N ASP A 270 -7.51 23.01 -9.05
CA ASP A 270 -7.84 23.28 -10.46
C ASP A 270 -6.97 22.42 -11.41
N PHE A 271 -5.72 22.17 -11.06
CA PHE A 271 -4.83 21.26 -11.80
C PHE A 271 -5.40 19.83 -11.85
N TYR A 272 -5.81 19.28 -10.69
CA TYR A 272 -6.43 17.95 -10.66
C TYR A 272 -7.75 17.89 -11.41
N GLU A 273 -8.60 18.92 -11.30
CA GLU A 273 -9.85 18.98 -12.07
C GLU A 273 -9.59 18.97 -13.60
N ASN A 274 -8.57 19.70 -14.05
CA ASN A 274 -8.17 19.67 -15.45
C ASN A 274 -7.63 18.29 -15.87
N LEU A 275 -6.81 17.65 -15.05
CA LEU A 275 -6.30 16.32 -15.34
C LEU A 275 -7.41 15.26 -15.51
N ILE A 276 -8.41 15.24 -14.62
CA ILE A 276 -9.51 14.26 -14.71
C ILE A 276 -10.48 14.54 -15.85
N ASN A 277 -10.47 15.77 -16.41
CA ASN A 277 -11.22 16.08 -17.62
C ASN A 277 -10.49 15.65 -18.90
N GLU A 278 -9.16 15.58 -18.85
CA GLU A 278 -8.28 15.29 -19.99
C GLU A 278 -7.89 13.80 -20.07
N TYR A 279 -7.71 13.14 -18.92
CA TYR A 279 -7.25 11.76 -18.82
C TYR A 279 -8.25 10.86 -18.06
N PRO A 280 -8.24 9.55 -18.30
CA PRO A 280 -9.12 8.60 -17.60
C PRO A 280 -8.61 8.27 -16.18
N ILE A 281 -8.43 9.30 -15.35
CA ILE A 281 -7.98 9.17 -13.98
C ILE A 281 -9.15 8.71 -13.12
N VAL A 282 -8.95 7.64 -12.35
CA VAL A 282 -9.94 7.03 -11.46
C VAL A 282 -9.61 7.20 -9.98
N SER A 283 -8.34 7.50 -9.66
CA SER A 283 -7.88 7.64 -8.28
C SER A 283 -6.69 8.61 -8.20
N ILE A 284 -6.68 9.45 -7.16
CA ILE A 284 -5.55 10.30 -6.79
C ILE A 284 -5.27 10.09 -5.30
N GLU A 285 -4.05 9.64 -4.99
CA GLU A 285 -3.52 9.48 -3.64
C GLU A 285 -2.73 10.75 -3.28
N ASP A 286 -2.90 11.20 -2.04
CA ASP A 286 -2.24 12.33 -1.40
C ASP A 286 -2.14 13.61 -2.28
N PRO A 287 -3.30 14.12 -2.74
CA PRO A 287 -3.34 15.36 -3.55
C PRO A 287 -2.91 16.60 -2.76
N PHE A 288 -2.99 16.59 -1.43
CA PHE A 288 -2.58 17.65 -0.51
C PHE A 288 -1.73 17.09 0.64
N GLN A 289 -1.00 17.98 1.31
CA GLN A 289 -0.14 17.62 2.44
C GLN A 289 -0.92 16.99 3.60
N GLU A 290 -0.23 16.22 4.44
CA GLU A 290 -0.79 15.30 5.45
C GLU A 290 -1.62 15.95 6.58
N GLU A 291 -1.52 17.27 6.80
CA GLU A 291 -2.32 18.04 7.77
C GLU A 291 -3.27 19.04 7.10
N GLY A 292 -3.37 19.03 5.75
CA GLY A 292 -4.22 19.93 4.97
C GLY A 292 -5.71 19.55 4.96
N TRP A 293 -6.29 19.24 6.11
CA TRP A 293 -7.66 18.72 6.27
C TRP A 293 -8.73 19.53 5.53
N GLU A 294 -8.59 20.87 5.51
CA GLU A 294 -9.53 21.77 4.83
C GLU A 294 -9.45 21.63 3.30
N ASP A 295 -8.22 21.56 2.76
CA ASP A 295 -8.00 21.38 1.32
C ASP A 295 -8.47 19.99 0.86
N TRP A 296 -8.24 18.96 1.65
CA TRP A 296 -8.74 17.61 1.42
C TRP A 296 -10.28 17.56 1.43
N ALA A 297 -10.93 18.21 2.40
CA ALA A 297 -12.39 18.30 2.44
C ALA A 297 -12.94 19.07 1.23
N ALA A 298 -12.27 20.16 0.82
CA ALA A 298 -12.67 20.95 -0.34
C ALA A 298 -12.61 20.15 -1.65
N ILE A 299 -11.50 19.42 -1.92
CA ILE A 299 -11.40 18.62 -3.14
C ILE A 299 -12.37 17.43 -3.12
N THR A 300 -12.52 16.77 -1.98
CA THR A 300 -13.46 15.64 -1.85
C THR A 300 -14.91 16.09 -2.05
N SER A 301 -15.29 17.23 -1.50
CA SER A 301 -16.62 17.82 -1.71
C SER A 301 -16.86 18.21 -3.18
N LYS A 302 -15.82 18.71 -3.88
CA LYS A 302 -15.95 19.18 -5.28
C LYS A 302 -15.93 18.04 -6.30
N LEU A 303 -15.08 17.02 -6.08
CA LEU A 303 -14.76 16.02 -7.09
C LEU A 303 -14.93 14.55 -6.61
N GLY A 304 -15.25 14.33 -5.33
CA GLY A 304 -15.29 12.99 -4.73
C GLY A 304 -16.43 12.08 -5.23
N ASP A 305 -17.40 12.61 -5.97
CA ASP A 305 -18.41 11.82 -6.68
C ASP A 305 -17.97 11.41 -8.10
N ARG A 306 -16.82 11.91 -8.54
CA ARG A 306 -16.24 11.65 -9.86
C ARG A 306 -15.03 10.75 -9.81
N LEU A 307 -14.29 10.77 -8.69
CA LEU A 307 -13.06 10.00 -8.56
C LEU A 307 -12.75 9.66 -7.10
N GLN A 308 -11.84 8.71 -6.91
CA GLN A 308 -11.35 8.28 -5.62
C GLN A 308 -10.20 9.17 -5.15
N PHE A 309 -10.30 9.70 -3.92
CA PHE A 309 -9.20 10.36 -3.21
C PHE A 309 -8.72 9.45 -2.08
N VAL A 310 -7.48 8.98 -2.19
CA VAL A 310 -6.88 8.03 -1.26
C VAL A 310 -6.01 8.78 -0.27
N GLY A 311 -6.32 8.64 1.03
CA GLY A 311 -5.46 9.16 2.09
C GLY A 311 -4.42 8.12 2.48
N ASP A 312 -3.14 8.42 2.19
CA ASP A 312 -1.96 7.70 2.68
C ASP A 312 -1.40 8.42 3.91
N ASP A 313 -0.58 9.44 3.72
CA ASP A 313 0.01 10.21 4.82
C ASP A 313 -1.05 10.93 5.68
N LEU A 314 -2.17 11.33 5.08
CA LEU A 314 -3.29 11.90 5.82
C LEU A 314 -3.84 10.95 6.88
N LEU A 315 -4.00 9.67 6.56
CA LEU A 315 -4.73 8.70 7.38
C LEU A 315 -3.82 7.67 8.07
N VAL A 316 -2.66 7.36 7.50
CA VAL A 316 -1.62 6.44 7.99
C VAL A 316 -2.16 5.12 8.56
N THR A 317 -3.21 4.57 7.95
CA THR A 317 -3.91 3.35 8.42
C THR A 317 -4.40 3.46 9.89
N ASN A 318 -4.50 4.66 10.44
CA ASN A 318 -4.82 4.92 11.84
C ASN A 318 -6.34 5.13 12.02
N PRO A 319 -7.05 4.28 12.82
CA PRO A 319 -8.49 4.41 13.03
C PRO A 319 -8.93 5.78 13.54
N ALA A 320 -8.13 6.45 14.40
CA ALA A 320 -8.48 7.77 14.94
C ALA A 320 -8.36 8.88 13.87
N ARG A 321 -7.31 8.84 13.03
CA ARG A 321 -7.17 9.78 11.91
C ARG A 321 -8.23 9.52 10.83
N LEU A 322 -8.54 8.26 10.56
CA LEU A 322 -9.63 7.89 9.66
C LEU A 322 -10.99 8.41 10.17
N ALA A 323 -11.30 8.25 11.45
CA ALA A 323 -12.53 8.79 12.05
C ALA A 323 -12.63 10.32 11.86
N LYS A 324 -11.52 11.05 12.05
CA LYS A 324 -11.44 12.49 11.77
C LYS A 324 -11.67 12.79 10.29
N GLY A 325 -11.04 12.02 9.37
CA GLY A 325 -11.24 12.18 7.93
C GLY A 325 -12.69 11.97 7.50
N ILE A 326 -13.36 10.97 8.07
CA ILE A 326 -14.78 10.70 7.85
C ILE A 326 -15.65 11.88 8.35
N GLU A 327 -15.40 12.36 9.56
CA GLU A 327 -16.14 13.49 10.15
C GLU A 327 -16.02 14.77 9.32
N LEU A 328 -14.83 15.04 8.80
CA LEU A 328 -14.55 16.23 7.99
C LEU A 328 -14.92 16.08 6.51
N GLY A 329 -15.25 14.87 6.04
CA GLY A 329 -15.43 14.58 4.62
C GLY A 329 -14.13 14.71 3.81
N ALA A 330 -12.99 14.50 4.47
CA ALA A 330 -11.66 14.52 3.85
C ALA A 330 -11.28 13.13 3.38
N ALA A 331 -11.01 12.95 2.09
CA ALA A 331 -10.85 11.69 1.39
C ALA A 331 -12.14 10.86 1.25
N ASN A 332 -12.09 9.79 0.45
CA ASN A 332 -13.16 8.79 0.31
C ASN A 332 -12.60 7.36 0.14
N SER A 333 -11.28 7.21 0.31
CA SER A 333 -10.57 5.94 0.30
C SER A 333 -9.43 5.95 1.30
N LEU A 334 -9.16 4.79 1.92
CA LEU A 334 -8.05 4.54 2.83
C LEU A 334 -6.96 3.78 2.10
N LEU A 335 -5.71 4.26 2.14
CA LEU A 335 -4.56 3.41 1.86
C LEU A 335 -4.24 2.58 3.10
N VAL A 336 -4.04 1.26 2.91
CA VAL A 336 -3.82 0.33 4.01
C VAL A 336 -2.40 -0.19 3.97
N LYS A 337 -1.59 0.18 4.95
CA LYS A 337 -0.21 -0.26 5.14
C LYS A 337 -0.04 -0.76 6.58
N LEU A 338 0.14 -2.07 6.78
CA LEU A 338 0.20 -2.66 8.11
C LEU A 338 1.26 -2.04 9.03
N ASN A 339 2.40 -1.66 8.47
CA ASN A 339 3.49 -1.09 9.26
C ASN A 339 3.30 0.38 9.65
N GLN A 340 2.35 1.11 9.03
CA GLN A 340 2.01 2.49 9.43
C GLN A 340 1.34 2.55 10.80
N ILE A 341 0.61 1.49 11.16
CA ILE A 341 -0.06 1.37 12.46
C ILE A 341 0.60 0.33 13.37
N GLY A 342 1.17 -0.74 12.81
CA GLY A 342 2.06 -1.67 13.49
C GLY A 342 1.43 -2.90 14.11
N THR A 343 0.13 -3.16 13.91
CA THR A 343 -0.54 -4.43 14.27
C THR A 343 -1.55 -4.87 13.22
N VAL A 344 -1.80 -6.16 13.15
CA VAL A 344 -2.88 -6.75 12.33
C VAL A 344 -4.24 -6.27 12.83
N THR A 345 -4.45 -6.26 14.15
CA THR A 345 -5.71 -5.85 14.77
C THR A 345 -6.12 -4.44 14.38
N GLU A 346 -5.23 -3.45 14.59
CA GLU A 346 -5.55 -2.04 14.27
C GLU A 346 -5.74 -1.84 12.76
N THR A 347 -5.00 -2.59 11.91
CA THR A 347 -5.19 -2.58 10.46
C THR A 347 -6.58 -3.07 10.07
N LEU A 348 -7.04 -4.18 10.66
CA LEU A 348 -8.40 -4.72 10.42
C LEU A 348 -9.48 -3.76 10.90
N ASP A 349 -9.26 -3.10 12.04
CA ASP A 349 -10.18 -2.10 12.58
C ASP A 349 -10.29 -0.86 11.66
N ALA A 350 -9.17 -0.41 11.08
CA ALA A 350 -9.16 0.67 10.10
C ALA A 350 -9.95 0.30 8.83
N ILE A 351 -9.75 -0.90 8.27
CA ILE A 351 -10.48 -1.38 7.09
C ILE A 351 -11.99 -1.49 7.40
N GLU A 352 -12.34 -2.01 8.57
CA GLU A 352 -13.74 -2.14 8.97
C GLU A 352 -14.39 -0.76 9.14
N LEU A 353 -13.72 0.18 9.79
CA LEU A 353 -14.20 1.56 9.95
C LEU A 353 -14.41 2.24 8.59
N ALA A 354 -13.45 2.10 7.65
CA ALA A 354 -13.56 2.60 6.29
C ALA A 354 -14.80 2.04 5.59
N THR A 355 -14.94 0.72 5.60
CA THR A 355 -16.05 0.02 4.93
C THR A 355 -17.42 0.44 5.48
N LYS A 356 -17.57 0.54 6.82
CA LYS A 356 -18.81 0.95 7.48
C LYS A 356 -19.24 2.39 7.15
N ASN A 357 -18.29 3.23 6.76
CA ASN A 357 -18.54 4.64 6.43
C ASN A 357 -18.48 4.94 4.92
N GLY A 358 -18.53 3.90 4.07
CA GLY A 358 -18.60 4.05 2.62
C GLY A 358 -17.29 4.37 1.93
N PHE A 359 -16.17 4.41 2.65
CA PHE A 359 -14.82 4.50 2.08
C PHE A 359 -14.47 3.19 1.38
N THR A 360 -13.72 3.30 0.30
CA THR A 360 -12.98 2.16 -0.26
C THR A 360 -11.67 1.98 0.51
N SER A 361 -11.01 0.82 0.32
CA SER A 361 -9.69 0.55 0.88
C SER A 361 -8.78 0.01 -0.22
N MET A 362 -7.57 0.53 -0.32
CA MET A 362 -6.52 0.05 -1.21
C MET A 362 -5.40 -0.53 -0.38
N VAL A 363 -5.23 -1.86 -0.40
CA VAL A 363 -4.15 -2.51 0.36
C VAL A 363 -2.84 -2.30 -0.36
N SER A 364 -1.81 -1.83 0.35
CA SER A 364 -0.59 -1.31 -0.26
C SER A 364 0.67 -1.95 0.29
N HIS A 365 1.66 -2.10 -0.60
CA HIS A 365 3.04 -2.39 -0.29
C HIS A 365 3.75 -1.17 0.31
N ARG A 366 5.07 -1.33 0.57
CA ARG A 366 5.98 -0.22 0.84
C ARG A 366 7.11 -0.22 -0.21
N SER A 367 7.88 0.88 -0.28
CA SER A 367 9.04 0.97 -1.18
C SER A 367 10.14 -0.05 -0.84
N GLY A 368 10.38 -0.32 0.43
CA GLY A 368 11.24 -1.42 0.91
C GLY A 368 10.39 -2.65 1.27
N GLU A 369 10.37 -3.64 0.39
CA GLU A 369 9.56 -4.84 0.52
C GLU A 369 10.39 -6.09 0.82
N THR A 370 9.67 -7.13 1.24
CA THR A 370 10.15 -8.49 1.42
C THR A 370 9.38 -9.43 0.49
N PRO A 371 9.73 -10.72 0.37
CA PRO A 371 8.93 -11.69 -0.38
C PRO A 371 7.55 -12.01 0.23
N ASP A 372 7.21 -11.46 1.39
CA ASP A 372 5.91 -11.65 2.05
C ASP A 372 4.73 -11.27 1.14
N THR A 373 3.63 -12.03 1.25
CA THR A 373 2.43 -11.88 0.42
C THR A 373 1.17 -11.53 1.22
N THR A 374 1.31 -11.20 2.51
CA THR A 374 0.20 -10.88 3.42
C THR A 374 -0.79 -9.90 2.81
N ILE A 375 -0.30 -8.86 2.11
CA ILE A 375 -1.16 -7.83 1.51
C ILE A 375 -2.08 -8.39 0.42
N SER A 376 -1.68 -9.44 -0.30
CA SER A 376 -2.51 -10.11 -1.29
C SER A 376 -3.64 -10.89 -0.62
N ASP A 377 -3.30 -11.70 0.39
CA ASP A 377 -4.28 -12.44 1.19
C ASP A 377 -5.23 -11.50 1.92
N LEU A 378 -4.73 -10.39 2.50
CA LEU A 378 -5.53 -9.38 3.19
C LEU A 378 -6.54 -8.70 2.26
N ALA A 379 -6.13 -8.34 1.04
CA ALA A 379 -7.00 -7.70 0.05
C ALA A 379 -8.19 -8.59 -0.30
N VAL A 380 -7.96 -9.89 -0.52
CA VAL A 380 -9.02 -10.86 -0.80
C VAL A 380 -9.85 -11.15 0.45
N ALA A 381 -9.21 -11.35 1.60
CA ALA A 381 -9.88 -11.64 2.87
C ALA A 381 -10.92 -10.58 3.25
N LYS A 382 -10.59 -9.32 3.03
CA LYS A 382 -11.46 -8.18 3.39
C LYS A 382 -12.28 -7.67 2.21
N ASN A 383 -12.19 -8.32 1.03
CA ASN A 383 -12.88 -7.90 -0.20
C ASN A 383 -12.67 -6.39 -0.47
N THR A 384 -11.44 -5.90 -0.31
CA THR A 384 -11.16 -4.46 -0.45
C THR A 384 -11.30 -3.99 -1.91
N GLY A 385 -11.19 -4.91 -2.85
CA GLY A 385 -11.35 -4.66 -4.28
C GLY A 385 -10.16 -3.96 -4.94
N GLN A 386 -9.15 -3.53 -4.19
CA GLN A 386 -7.98 -2.82 -4.71
C GLN A 386 -6.70 -3.26 -4.00
N ILE A 387 -5.60 -3.33 -4.78
CA ILE A 387 -4.24 -3.53 -4.26
C ILE A 387 -3.27 -2.62 -5.00
N LYS A 388 -2.30 -2.04 -4.30
CA LYS A 388 -1.17 -1.27 -4.83
C LYS A 388 0.11 -2.00 -4.44
N THR A 389 0.81 -2.62 -5.42
CA THR A 389 2.00 -3.41 -5.11
C THR A 389 3.12 -3.27 -6.14
N GLY A 390 3.25 -2.05 -6.71
CA GLY A 390 4.32 -1.69 -7.64
C GLY A 390 4.07 -2.16 -9.06
N ALA A 391 5.10 -2.11 -9.89
CA ALA A 391 5.06 -2.61 -11.27
C ALA A 391 5.06 -4.15 -11.31
N PRO A 392 4.63 -4.77 -12.43
CA PRO A 392 4.79 -6.20 -12.65
C PRO A 392 6.25 -6.56 -12.98
N ALA A 393 7.17 -6.13 -12.13
CA ALA A 393 8.62 -6.30 -12.20
C ALA A 393 9.20 -6.31 -10.78
N ARG A 394 10.40 -6.88 -10.60
CA ARG A 394 11.07 -7.14 -9.32
C ARG A 394 10.39 -8.26 -8.52
N GLY A 395 11.18 -9.17 -7.99
CA GLY A 395 10.70 -10.43 -7.40
C GLY A 395 9.73 -10.24 -6.24
N GLU A 396 10.01 -9.27 -5.37
CA GLU A 396 9.17 -8.95 -4.20
C GLU A 396 7.79 -8.39 -4.58
N ARG A 397 7.64 -7.75 -5.75
CA ARG A 397 6.36 -7.27 -6.28
C ARG A 397 5.60 -8.41 -6.95
N ILE A 398 6.29 -9.16 -7.81
CA ILE A 398 5.74 -10.30 -8.54
C ILE A 398 5.23 -11.39 -7.59
N ALA A 399 5.86 -11.61 -6.45
CA ALA A 399 5.39 -12.56 -5.45
C ALA A 399 3.92 -12.29 -5.05
N LYS A 400 3.56 -11.01 -4.86
CA LYS A 400 2.20 -10.60 -4.48
C LYS A 400 1.20 -10.80 -5.63
N TYR A 401 1.60 -10.50 -6.86
CA TYR A 401 0.77 -10.76 -8.05
C TYR A 401 0.55 -12.26 -8.28
N ASN A 402 1.58 -13.07 -8.13
CA ASN A 402 1.48 -14.52 -8.26
C ASN A 402 0.60 -15.13 -7.16
N ARG A 403 0.68 -14.62 -5.92
CA ARG A 403 -0.19 -15.06 -4.83
C ARG A 403 -1.67 -14.83 -5.16
N LEU A 404 -2.01 -13.74 -5.80
CA LEU A 404 -3.39 -13.49 -6.24
C LEU A 404 -3.84 -14.45 -7.35
N LEU A 405 -2.94 -14.89 -8.24
CA LEU A 405 -3.24 -15.96 -9.23
C LEU A 405 -3.52 -17.30 -8.53
N GLU A 406 -2.71 -17.65 -7.51
CA GLU A 406 -2.94 -18.85 -6.70
C GLU A 406 -4.31 -18.80 -6.01
N ILE A 407 -4.64 -17.64 -5.39
CA ILE A 407 -5.95 -17.46 -4.73
C ILE A 407 -7.11 -17.55 -5.74
N GLU A 408 -6.96 -16.98 -6.94
CA GLU A 408 -7.95 -17.10 -8.01
C GLU A 408 -8.18 -18.56 -8.38
N GLU A 409 -7.10 -19.36 -8.51
CA GLU A 409 -7.18 -20.82 -8.79
C GLU A 409 -7.82 -21.57 -7.62
N GLU A 410 -7.42 -21.29 -6.36
CA GLU A 410 -7.99 -21.91 -5.16
C GLU A 410 -9.51 -21.64 -5.02
N LEU A 411 -9.97 -20.45 -5.39
CA LEU A 411 -11.39 -20.08 -5.37
C LEU A 411 -12.17 -20.69 -6.54
N GLY A 412 -11.51 -20.91 -7.68
CA GLY A 412 -12.13 -21.49 -8.88
C GLY A 412 -13.35 -20.69 -9.33
N SER A 413 -14.48 -21.37 -9.53
CA SER A 413 -15.72 -20.73 -10.01
C SER A 413 -16.36 -19.73 -9.02
N THR A 414 -15.87 -19.64 -7.79
CA THR A 414 -16.34 -18.66 -6.80
C THR A 414 -15.48 -17.39 -6.76
N ALA A 415 -14.37 -17.37 -7.49
CA ALA A 415 -13.57 -16.18 -7.64
C ALA A 415 -14.38 -15.08 -8.34
N GLN A 416 -14.35 -13.88 -7.80
CA GLN A 416 -14.96 -12.70 -8.39
C GLN A 416 -13.90 -11.61 -8.54
N TYR A 417 -13.71 -11.11 -9.74
CA TYR A 417 -12.86 -9.95 -9.95
C TYR A 417 -13.62 -8.67 -9.63
N ALA A 418 -13.01 -7.76 -8.87
CA ALA A 418 -13.66 -6.52 -8.42
C ALA A 418 -14.04 -5.61 -9.59
N GLY A 419 -13.19 -5.53 -10.62
CA GLY A 419 -13.45 -4.74 -11.80
C GLY A 419 -13.85 -3.30 -11.50
N TYR A 420 -14.84 -2.77 -12.23
CA TYR A 420 -15.36 -1.42 -12.03
C TYR A 420 -15.89 -1.16 -10.61
N SER A 421 -16.38 -2.17 -9.90
CA SER A 421 -16.95 -2.02 -8.57
C SER A 421 -15.92 -1.62 -7.51
N ALA A 422 -14.62 -1.75 -7.81
CA ALA A 422 -13.53 -1.32 -6.95
C ALA A 422 -13.52 0.21 -6.76
N PHE A 423 -13.95 0.98 -7.77
CA PHE A 423 -13.91 2.44 -7.78
C PHE A 423 -15.32 3.03 -7.62
N LYS A 424 -15.95 2.82 -6.48
CA LYS A 424 -17.36 3.21 -6.19
C LYS A 424 -17.67 4.69 -6.43
N ALA A 425 -16.69 5.57 -6.24
CA ALA A 425 -16.85 7.01 -6.48
C ALA A 425 -16.90 7.36 -7.96
N CYS A 426 -16.35 6.53 -8.84
CA CYS A 426 -16.25 6.79 -10.27
C CYS A 426 -17.53 6.44 -11.02
N LYS A 427 -18.64 7.13 -10.74
CA LYS A 427 -19.95 6.87 -11.36
C LYS A 427 -19.92 6.91 -12.90
N LYS A 428 -18.98 7.64 -13.49
CA LYS A 428 -18.78 7.75 -14.94
C LYS A 428 -18.47 6.40 -15.60
N TYR A 429 -17.87 5.47 -14.85
CA TYR A 429 -17.46 4.17 -15.37
C TYR A 429 -18.38 3.02 -14.93
N ILE A 430 -19.30 3.27 -13.98
CA ILE A 430 -20.24 2.27 -13.43
C ILE A 430 -21.58 2.30 -14.21
N ALA A 431 -21.86 3.33 -14.99
CA ALA A 431 -23.16 3.59 -15.59
C ALA A 431 -23.33 3.05 -17.04
N GLU A 432 -22.34 2.34 -17.58
CA GLU A 432 -22.40 1.65 -18.87
C GLU A 432 -22.25 0.13 -18.69
#